data_7c8fae3d20a7c988a19e541924b82ab2
#
_entry.id   7c8fae3d20a7c988a19e541924b82ab2
#
_cell.length_a   1.000
_cell.length_b   1.000
_cell.length_c   1.000
_cell.angle_alpha   90.00
_cell.angle_beta   90.00
_cell.angle_gamma   90.00
#
_symmetry.space_group_name_H-M   'P 1'
#
loop_
_entity.id
_entity.type
_entity.pdbx_description
1 polymer ?
#
loop_
_entity_poly.entity_id
_entity_poly.type
_entity_poly.pdbx_seq_one_letter_code
_entity_poly.pdbx_strand_id
1 'polypeptide(L)'
;MARRKKPVPRPIKTWFGFPRENGDVGARNYLLVLSGTLYANPTCERVARTLRHSVSITHPLGRCQIAPDLKRTFDTLVAHGQNANAGAVLVIDHHREEGCTAEEIAHEIAKSGKRVEALNIRLGGGAIEVTAQATRIGVEMIREHTNERRQEVPVSKLLLGLNCGTSDTTSGISHNKATGWVTDQVIKLGGRALLAETTEMMGGEDVLADKCVRPALGKRIWAMVNKMEA
;
A
#
# COMPACT_ATOMS: atom_id res chain seq x y z
N MET A 1 6.55 42.26 30.12
CA MET A 1 6.71 40.78 30.15
C MET A 1 7.22 40.31 28.79
N ALA A 2 8.48 39.92 28.69
CA ALA A 2 9.07 39.44 27.42
C ALA A 2 8.53 38.02 27.13
N ARG A 3 7.83 37.84 26.01
CA ARG A 3 7.40 36.52 25.54
C ARG A 3 8.64 35.65 25.27
N ARG A 4 8.92 34.66 26.13
CA ARG A 4 9.92 33.63 25.84
C ARG A 4 9.59 33.01 24.48
N LYS A 5 10.48 33.23 23.49
CA LYS A 5 10.41 32.52 22.21
C LYS A 5 10.49 31.01 22.49
N LYS A 6 9.44 30.27 22.17
CA LYS A 6 9.49 28.80 22.23
C LYS A 6 10.62 28.32 21.32
N PRO A 7 11.46 27.38 21.77
CA PRO A 7 12.52 26.86 20.90
C PRO A 7 11.88 26.24 19.65
N VAL A 8 12.41 26.60 18.48
CA VAL A 8 12.02 25.99 17.20
C VAL A 8 12.42 24.52 17.27
N PRO A 9 11.48 23.57 17.09
CA PRO A 9 11.81 22.15 17.12
C PRO A 9 12.89 21.87 16.08
N ARG A 10 13.91 21.09 16.45
CA ARG A 10 14.91 20.62 15.47
C ARG A 10 14.21 19.73 14.45
N PRO A 11 14.53 19.84 13.15
CA PRO A 11 13.91 18.98 12.14
C PRO A 11 14.24 17.52 12.45
N ILE A 12 13.20 16.67 12.46
CA ILE A 12 13.32 15.22 12.60
C ILE A 12 13.99 14.72 11.33
N LYS A 13 15.20 14.14 11.45
CA LYS A 13 15.97 13.64 10.29
C LYS A 13 15.83 12.11 10.10
N THR A 14 15.39 11.43 11.13
CA THR A 14 15.26 9.97 11.18
C THR A 14 13.91 9.56 11.74
N TRP A 15 13.52 8.32 11.47
CA TRP A 15 12.30 7.67 12.01
C TRP A 15 12.56 6.19 12.25
N PHE A 16 11.69 5.54 13.01
CA PHE A 16 11.81 4.12 13.33
C PHE A 16 10.88 3.30 12.43
N GLY A 17 11.46 2.50 11.54
CA GLY A 17 10.76 1.64 10.60
C GLY A 17 11.30 0.22 10.55
N PHE A 18 10.69 -0.62 9.74
CA PHE A 18 11.09 -2.00 9.49
C PHE A 18 11.80 -2.07 8.13
N PRO A 19 13.14 -2.17 8.09
CA PRO A 19 13.88 -2.34 6.84
C PRO A 19 13.51 -3.66 6.16
N ARG A 20 13.48 -3.65 4.82
CA ARG A 20 13.24 -4.83 3.98
C ARG A 20 14.49 -5.15 3.17
N GLU A 21 14.61 -6.40 2.73
CA GLU A 21 15.77 -6.85 1.95
C GLU A 21 15.96 -6.07 0.64
N ASN A 22 14.86 -5.64 0.02
CA ASN A 22 14.89 -4.78 -1.19
C ASN A 22 15.29 -3.32 -0.92
N GLY A 23 15.60 -2.96 0.33
CA GLY A 23 16.01 -1.64 0.76
C GLY A 23 14.88 -0.64 1.02
N ASP A 24 13.62 -1.05 0.89
CA ASP A 24 12.46 -0.27 1.34
C ASP A 24 12.30 -0.35 2.86
N VAL A 25 11.48 0.55 3.42
CA VAL A 25 11.24 0.59 4.87
C VAL A 25 9.76 0.72 5.16
N GLY A 26 9.22 -0.24 5.91
CA GLY A 26 7.84 -0.22 6.36
C GLY A 26 7.63 0.57 7.64
N ALA A 27 6.58 1.38 7.70
CA ALA A 27 6.10 1.98 8.95
C ALA A 27 5.31 0.97 9.81
N ARG A 28 4.89 -0.13 9.20
CA ARG A 28 4.16 -1.24 9.82
C ARG A 28 4.85 -2.57 9.48
N ASN A 29 4.42 -3.63 10.16
CA ASN A 29 4.88 -5.00 9.95
C ASN A 29 3.68 -5.94 10.07
N TYR A 30 2.74 -5.81 9.12
CA TYR A 30 1.53 -6.62 9.10
C TYR A 30 1.73 -7.94 8.38
N LEU A 31 1.02 -8.98 8.81
CA LEU A 31 0.66 -10.08 7.94
C LEU A 31 -0.44 -9.59 6.99
N LEU A 32 -0.15 -9.53 5.71
CA LEU A 32 -1.13 -9.22 4.68
C LEU A 32 -1.84 -10.50 4.24
N VAL A 33 -3.17 -10.55 4.42
CA VAL A 33 -4.02 -11.61 3.87
C VAL A 33 -4.65 -11.06 2.58
N LEU A 34 -4.11 -11.48 1.46
CA LEU A 34 -4.43 -10.95 0.14
C LEU A 34 -5.41 -11.87 -0.58
N SER A 35 -6.54 -11.32 -1.01
CA SER A 35 -7.49 -12.04 -1.85
C SER A 35 -7.00 -12.07 -3.30
N GLY A 36 -6.87 -13.24 -3.89
CA GLY A 36 -6.56 -13.41 -5.31
C GLY A 36 -7.79 -13.22 -6.20
N THR A 37 -8.99 -13.49 -5.66
CA THR A 37 -10.28 -13.35 -6.38
C THR A 37 -11.38 -12.89 -5.44
N LEU A 38 -12.41 -12.25 -5.98
CA LEU A 38 -13.57 -11.78 -5.19
C LEU A 38 -14.21 -12.87 -4.31
N TYR A 39 -14.15 -14.13 -4.72
CA TYR A 39 -14.75 -15.25 -3.98
C TYR A 39 -13.95 -15.66 -2.74
N ALA A 40 -12.69 -15.29 -2.68
CA ALA A 40 -11.83 -15.51 -1.51
C ALA A 40 -11.97 -14.40 -0.44
N ASN A 41 -12.61 -13.27 -0.77
CA ASN A 41 -12.76 -12.13 0.14
C ASN A 41 -13.28 -12.52 1.54
N PRO A 42 -14.40 -13.29 1.68
CA PRO A 42 -14.89 -13.63 3.00
C PRO A 42 -13.93 -14.50 3.82
N THR A 43 -13.16 -15.37 3.16
CA THR A 43 -12.13 -16.19 3.82
C THR A 43 -10.98 -15.31 4.30
N CYS A 44 -10.46 -14.41 3.45
CA CYS A 44 -9.39 -13.49 3.80
C CYS A 44 -9.77 -12.59 4.99
N GLU A 45 -10.98 -12.04 4.98
CA GLU A 45 -11.50 -11.22 6.09
C GLU A 45 -11.60 -11.99 7.39
N ARG A 46 -12.10 -13.23 7.38
CA ARG A 46 -12.20 -14.07 8.58
C ARG A 46 -10.82 -14.34 9.17
N VAL A 47 -9.86 -14.74 8.35
CA VAL A 47 -8.49 -14.98 8.77
C VAL A 47 -7.90 -13.72 9.40
N ALA A 48 -8.00 -12.58 8.72
CA ALA A 48 -7.47 -11.33 9.24
C ALA A 48 -8.14 -10.87 10.54
N ARG A 49 -9.46 -11.07 10.71
CA ARG A 49 -10.14 -10.74 11.97
C ARG A 49 -9.75 -11.65 13.13
N THR A 50 -9.32 -12.87 12.86
CA THR A 50 -8.90 -13.85 13.87
C THR A 50 -7.48 -13.57 14.36
N LEU A 51 -6.63 -13.01 13.52
CA LEU A 51 -5.20 -12.81 13.77
C LEU A 51 -4.89 -11.37 14.16
N ARG A 52 -4.17 -11.16 15.27
CA ARG A 52 -3.62 -9.84 15.60
C ARG A 52 -2.49 -9.47 14.64
N HIS A 53 -2.34 -8.18 14.36
CA HIS A 53 -1.31 -7.66 13.46
C HIS A 53 -1.43 -8.16 12.01
N SER A 54 -2.62 -8.51 11.59
CA SER A 54 -2.94 -8.82 10.21
C SER A 54 -3.94 -7.83 9.62
N VAL A 55 -3.92 -7.71 8.32
CA VAL A 55 -4.89 -6.93 7.53
C VAL A 55 -5.28 -7.73 6.31
N SER A 56 -6.54 -7.65 5.90
CA SER A 56 -6.98 -8.20 4.61
C SER A 56 -7.08 -7.09 3.57
N ILE A 57 -6.67 -7.41 2.34
CA ILE A 57 -6.99 -6.62 1.15
C ILE A 57 -7.90 -7.48 0.27
N THR A 58 -9.09 -6.96 0.03
CA THR A 58 -10.16 -7.57 -0.75
C THR A 58 -10.52 -6.69 -1.93
N HIS A 59 -11.07 -7.29 -2.99
CA HIS A 59 -11.43 -6.57 -4.21
C HIS A 59 -12.54 -7.32 -4.97
N PRO A 60 -13.29 -6.64 -5.88
CA PRO A 60 -14.40 -7.25 -6.61
C PRO A 60 -13.98 -7.95 -7.92
N LEU A 61 -12.69 -8.14 -8.16
CA LEU A 61 -12.12 -8.58 -9.44
C LEU A 61 -11.55 -10.00 -9.35
N GLY A 62 -10.78 -10.41 -10.35
CA GLY A 62 -10.01 -11.65 -10.37
C GLY A 62 -10.73 -12.81 -11.04
N ARG A 63 -11.78 -12.53 -11.85
CA ARG A 63 -12.45 -13.54 -12.68
C ARG A 63 -13.04 -12.94 -13.95
N CYS A 64 -12.96 -13.72 -15.04
CA CYS A 64 -13.57 -13.39 -16.34
C CYS A 64 -13.15 -12.01 -16.86
N GLN A 65 -11.93 -11.59 -16.58
CA GLN A 65 -11.35 -10.35 -17.07
C GLN A 65 -10.69 -10.58 -18.43
N ILE A 66 -10.74 -9.58 -19.30
CA ILE A 66 -9.91 -9.59 -20.49
C ILE A 66 -8.43 -9.45 -20.13
N ALA A 67 -7.54 -9.96 -20.97
CA ALA A 67 -6.12 -10.08 -20.66
C ALA A 67 -5.45 -8.78 -20.15
N PRO A 68 -5.69 -7.58 -20.70
CA PRO A 68 -5.12 -6.35 -20.18
C PRO A 68 -5.60 -5.99 -18.76
N ASP A 69 -6.86 -6.26 -18.45
CA ASP A 69 -7.43 -5.97 -17.13
C ASP A 69 -6.97 -7.00 -16.10
N LEU A 70 -6.89 -8.28 -16.51
CA LEU A 70 -6.36 -9.34 -15.65
C LEU A 70 -4.90 -9.05 -15.27
N LYS A 71 -4.09 -8.66 -16.27
CA LYS A 71 -2.70 -8.25 -15.98
C LYS A 71 -2.62 -7.07 -15.02
N ARG A 72 -3.48 -6.08 -15.15
CA ARG A 72 -3.54 -4.94 -14.21
C ARG A 72 -3.91 -5.38 -12.81
N THR A 73 -4.89 -6.28 -12.69
CA THR A 73 -5.28 -6.89 -11.40
C THR A 73 -4.10 -7.61 -10.78
N PHE A 74 -3.43 -8.47 -11.55
CA PHE A 74 -2.23 -9.18 -11.12
C PHE A 74 -1.14 -8.23 -10.62
N ASP A 75 -0.74 -7.25 -11.45
CA ASP A 75 0.30 -6.29 -11.12
C ASP A 75 -0.05 -5.50 -9.84
N THR A 76 -1.33 -5.17 -9.65
CA THR A 76 -1.82 -4.45 -8.47
C THR A 76 -1.74 -5.31 -7.21
N LEU A 77 -2.16 -6.56 -7.29
CA LEU A 77 -2.08 -7.51 -6.17
C LEU A 77 -0.64 -7.79 -5.76
N VAL A 78 0.24 -8.01 -6.74
CA VAL A 78 1.68 -8.15 -6.50
C VAL A 78 2.26 -6.91 -5.81
N ALA A 79 1.93 -5.71 -6.29
CA ALA A 79 2.40 -4.46 -5.70
C ALA A 79 1.93 -4.27 -4.24
N HIS A 80 0.68 -4.69 -3.92
CA HIS A 80 0.20 -4.70 -2.53
C HIS A 80 1.02 -5.66 -1.66
N GLY A 81 1.30 -6.86 -2.14
CA GLY A 81 2.13 -7.84 -1.43
C GLY A 81 3.57 -7.37 -1.24
N GLN A 82 4.13 -6.67 -2.22
CA GLN A 82 5.49 -6.11 -2.16
C GLN A 82 5.58 -4.85 -1.29
N ASN A 83 4.46 -4.25 -0.87
CA ASN A 83 4.46 -3.05 -0.04
C ASN A 83 5.28 -3.27 1.24
N ALA A 84 6.13 -2.31 1.59
CA ALA A 84 7.04 -2.42 2.74
C ALA A 84 6.32 -2.56 4.10
N ASN A 85 5.04 -2.17 4.21
CA ASN A 85 4.25 -2.33 5.43
C ASN A 85 3.76 -3.77 5.67
N ALA A 86 3.80 -4.62 4.64
CA ALA A 86 3.60 -6.06 4.78
C ALA A 86 4.94 -6.73 5.13
N GLY A 87 5.00 -7.39 6.28
CA GLY A 87 6.14 -8.23 6.70
C GLY A 87 6.10 -9.60 6.05
N ALA A 88 4.90 -10.17 5.93
CA ALA A 88 4.64 -11.42 5.24
C ALA A 88 3.29 -11.35 4.53
N VAL A 89 3.07 -12.27 3.59
CA VAL A 89 1.84 -12.28 2.78
C VAL A 89 1.27 -13.70 2.69
N LEU A 90 -0.03 -13.79 2.91
CA LEU A 90 -0.81 -14.99 2.67
C LEU A 90 -1.80 -14.70 1.56
N VAL A 91 -1.62 -15.32 0.40
CA VAL A 91 -2.48 -15.16 -0.76
C VAL A 91 -3.51 -16.29 -0.77
N ILE A 92 -4.78 -15.95 -0.87
CA ILE A 92 -5.87 -16.94 -0.92
C ILE A 92 -6.71 -16.69 -2.17
N ASP A 93 -6.87 -17.70 -3.02
CA ASP A 93 -7.83 -17.68 -4.10
C ASP A 93 -8.93 -18.75 -3.94
N HIS A 94 -9.92 -18.72 -4.81
CA HIS A 94 -11.01 -19.69 -4.81
C HIS A 94 -10.90 -20.69 -5.95
N HIS A 95 -10.48 -20.24 -7.12
CA HIS A 95 -10.30 -21.04 -8.33
C HIS A 95 -9.05 -20.54 -9.06
N ARG A 96 -8.57 -21.33 -9.99
CA ARG A 96 -7.41 -20.95 -10.80
C ARG A 96 -7.88 -20.13 -12.01
N GLU A 97 -7.47 -18.88 -12.06
CA GLU A 97 -7.54 -18.04 -13.24
C GLU A 97 -6.11 -17.95 -13.80
N GLU A 98 -5.83 -18.57 -14.93
CA GLU A 98 -4.50 -18.57 -15.53
C GLU A 98 -4.01 -17.14 -15.74
N GLY A 99 -2.79 -16.86 -15.31
CA GLY A 99 -2.19 -15.52 -15.33
C GLY A 99 -2.54 -14.66 -14.10
N CYS A 100 -3.30 -15.21 -13.11
CA CYS A 100 -3.58 -14.52 -11.84
C CYS A 100 -3.94 -15.51 -10.72
N THR A 101 -3.25 -16.63 -10.64
CA THR A 101 -3.43 -17.60 -9.55
C THR A 101 -2.75 -17.15 -8.27
N ALA A 102 -3.18 -17.68 -7.12
CA ALA A 102 -2.53 -17.37 -5.84
C ALA A 102 -1.04 -17.72 -5.86
N GLU A 103 -0.68 -18.81 -6.52
CA GLU A 103 0.70 -19.26 -6.65
C GLU A 103 1.55 -18.31 -7.51
N GLU A 104 1.01 -17.81 -8.64
CA GLU A 104 1.70 -16.85 -9.50
C GLU A 104 1.89 -15.51 -8.79
N ILE A 105 0.86 -15.03 -8.09
CA ILE A 105 0.92 -13.81 -7.28
C ILE A 105 1.97 -13.98 -6.16
N ALA A 106 1.92 -15.09 -5.43
CA ALA A 106 2.86 -15.38 -4.35
C ALA A 106 4.30 -15.47 -4.85
N HIS A 107 4.53 -16.12 -6.01
CA HIS A 107 5.84 -16.21 -6.64
C HIS A 107 6.45 -14.83 -6.92
N GLU A 108 5.68 -13.93 -7.51
CA GLU A 108 6.17 -12.57 -7.79
C GLU A 108 6.39 -11.73 -6.52
N ILE A 109 5.54 -11.89 -5.50
CA ILE A 109 5.72 -11.21 -4.21
C ILE A 109 6.99 -11.70 -3.51
N ALA A 110 7.25 -13.00 -3.55
CA ALA A 110 8.41 -13.64 -2.89
C ALA A 110 9.76 -13.09 -3.41
N LYS A 111 9.83 -12.56 -4.63
CA LYS A 111 11.02 -11.88 -5.17
C LYS A 111 11.45 -10.65 -4.34
N SER A 112 10.56 -10.13 -3.49
CA SER A 112 10.87 -9.03 -2.55
C SER A 112 11.57 -9.49 -1.26
N GLY A 113 11.90 -10.80 -1.13
CA GLY A 113 12.54 -11.39 0.06
C GLY A 113 11.58 -11.71 1.20
N LYS A 114 10.27 -11.51 1.03
CA LYS A 114 9.27 -11.78 2.08
C LYS A 114 8.85 -13.24 2.10
N ARG A 115 8.47 -13.73 3.29
CA ARG A 115 7.73 -15.00 3.39
C ARG A 115 6.35 -14.84 2.78
N VAL A 116 6.02 -15.71 1.83
CA VAL A 116 4.72 -15.74 1.15
C VAL A 116 4.19 -17.16 1.11
N GLU A 117 2.92 -17.33 1.42
CA GLU A 117 2.20 -18.60 1.30
C GLU A 117 0.98 -18.42 0.40
N ALA A 118 0.63 -19.46 -0.36
CA ALA A 118 -0.50 -19.47 -1.26
C ALA A 118 -1.46 -20.60 -0.91
N LEU A 119 -2.76 -20.31 -0.87
CA LEU A 119 -3.82 -21.29 -0.62
C LEU A 119 -4.95 -21.15 -1.63
N ASN A 120 -5.55 -22.28 -1.99
CA ASN A 120 -6.70 -22.31 -2.88
C ASN A 120 -7.90 -22.97 -2.18
N ILE A 121 -9.04 -22.31 -2.16
CA ILE A 121 -10.23 -22.76 -1.42
C ILE A 121 -10.77 -24.06 -1.97
N ARG A 122 -10.84 -24.22 -3.31
CA ARG A 122 -11.40 -25.44 -3.91
C ARG A 122 -10.49 -26.65 -3.70
N LEU A 123 -9.19 -26.46 -3.84
CA LEU A 123 -8.20 -27.54 -3.69
C LEU A 123 -7.94 -27.87 -2.22
N GLY A 124 -8.11 -26.90 -1.32
CA GLY A 124 -7.86 -27.05 0.11
C GLY A 124 -9.05 -27.58 0.93
N GLY A 125 -10.08 -28.12 0.30
CA GLY A 125 -11.21 -28.73 1.02
C GLY A 125 -12.34 -27.76 1.37
N GLY A 126 -12.37 -26.58 0.77
CA GLY A 126 -13.44 -25.58 0.96
C GLY A 126 -13.08 -24.46 1.94
N ALA A 127 -13.97 -23.48 2.04
CA ALA A 127 -13.71 -22.24 2.77
C ALA A 127 -13.45 -22.44 4.28
N ILE A 128 -14.09 -23.43 4.92
CA ILE A 128 -13.92 -23.69 6.36
C ILE A 128 -12.52 -24.25 6.60
N GLU A 129 -12.10 -25.26 5.86
CA GLU A 129 -10.80 -25.90 6.03
C GLU A 129 -9.68 -24.94 5.69
N VAL A 130 -9.79 -24.21 4.57
CA VAL A 130 -8.79 -23.22 4.18
C VAL A 130 -8.71 -22.07 5.19
N THR A 131 -9.83 -21.64 5.79
CA THR A 131 -9.79 -20.65 6.88
C THR A 131 -9.00 -21.18 8.07
N ALA A 132 -9.20 -22.43 8.46
CA ALA A 132 -8.47 -23.05 9.57
C ALA A 132 -6.98 -23.21 9.25
N GLN A 133 -6.64 -23.67 8.06
CA GLN A 133 -5.27 -23.82 7.58
C GLN A 133 -4.56 -22.46 7.50
N ALA A 134 -5.19 -21.47 6.87
CA ALA A 134 -4.68 -20.11 6.73
C ALA A 134 -4.43 -19.45 8.09
N THR A 135 -5.32 -19.70 9.08
CA THR A 135 -5.14 -19.20 10.43
C THR A 135 -3.93 -19.82 11.11
N ARG A 136 -3.71 -21.13 10.98
CA ARG A 136 -2.52 -21.83 11.53
C ARG A 136 -1.23 -21.28 10.92
N ILE A 137 -1.16 -21.22 9.60
CA ILE A 137 -0.02 -20.64 8.87
C ILE A 137 0.22 -19.19 9.30
N GLY A 138 -0.85 -18.39 9.36
CA GLY A 138 -0.77 -16.99 9.77
C GLY A 138 -0.22 -16.79 11.18
N VAL A 139 -0.54 -17.68 12.13
CA VAL A 139 0.06 -17.67 13.48
C VAL A 139 1.55 -17.88 13.42
N GLU A 140 2.02 -18.83 12.61
CA GLU A 140 3.47 -19.10 12.44
C GLU A 140 4.18 -17.89 11.83
N MET A 141 3.64 -17.36 10.75
CA MET A 141 4.18 -16.17 10.08
C MET A 141 4.27 -14.97 11.04
N ILE A 142 3.24 -14.72 11.85
CA ILE A 142 3.24 -13.62 12.83
C ILE A 142 4.29 -13.86 13.92
N ARG A 143 4.47 -15.08 14.40
CA ARG A 143 5.53 -15.41 15.39
C ARG A 143 6.92 -15.09 14.87
N GLU A 144 7.22 -15.37 13.63
CA GLU A 144 8.49 -15.03 13.00
C GLU A 144 8.69 -13.49 12.97
N HIS A 145 7.68 -12.75 12.54
CA HIS A 145 7.75 -11.28 12.48
C HIS A 145 7.74 -10.57 13.83
N THR A 146 7.22 -11.21 14.87
CA THR A 146 7.20 -10.62 16.22
C THR A 146 8.61 -10.33 16.75
N ASN A 147 9.60 -11.02 16.24
CA ASN A 147 11.01 -10.83 16.63
C ASN A 147 11.69 -9.67 15.90
N GLU A 148 11.11 -9.19 14.80
CA GLU A 148 11.63 -8.03 14.08
C GLU A 148 11.48 -6.76 14.91
N ARG A 149 12.53 -5.94 14.93
CA ARG A 149 12.55 -4.67 15.66
C ARG A 149 12.64 -3.50 14.68
N ARG A 150 11.98 -2.41 15.04
CA ARG A 150 12.14 -1.16 14.31
C ARG A 150 13.58 -0.69 14.43
N GLN A 151 14.14 -0.21 13.33
CA GLN A 151 15.47 0.38 13.27
C GLN A 151 15.36 1.85 12.94
N GLU A 152 16.30 2.64 13.40
CA GLU A 152 16.40 4.05 13.05
C GLU A 152 16.87 4.18 11.59
N VAL A 153 16.08 4.88 10.78
CA VAL A 153 16.33 5.07 9.35
C VAL A 153 16.11 6.53 8.97
N PRO A 154 16.80 7.04 7.94
CA PRO A 154 16.63 8.43 7.51
C PRO A 154 15.24 8.68 6.90
N VAL A 155 14.74 9.92 7.03
CA VAL A 155 13.47 10.35 6.41
C VAL A 155 13.48 10.18 4.90
N SER A 156 14.64 10.15 4.25
CA SER A 156 14.76 9.86 2.81
C SER A 156 14.19 8.49 2.38
N LYS A 157 14.00 7.57 3.32
CA LYS A 157 13.33 6.28 3.09
C LYS A 157 11.80 6.33 3.28
N LEU A 158 11.25 7.46 3.73
CA LEU A 158 9.81 7.60 3.92
C LEU A 158 9.11 7.89 2.59
N LEU A 159 8.04 7.15 2.33
CA LEU A 159 7.05 7.43 1.30
C LEU A 159 5.74 7.83 2.00
N LEU A 160 5.34 9.09 1.84
CA LEU A 160 4.09 9.62 2.36
C LEU A 160 2.99 9.47 1.30
N GLY A 161 1.95 8.71 1.60
CA GLY A 161 0.74 8.64 0.78
C GLY A 161 -0.24 9.74 1.17
N LEU A 162 -0.78 10.43 0.18
CA LEU A 162 -1.78 11.49 0.32
C LEU A 162 -3.06 11.05 -0.37
N ASN A 163 -4.17 11.12 0.36
CA ASN A 163 -5.49 10.76 -0.15
C ASN A 163 -6.53 11.71 0.42
N CYS A 164 -7.51 12.09 -0.37
CA CYS A 164 -8.63 12.91 0.08
C CYS A 164 -9.53 12.10 1.03
N GLY A 165 -9.99 12.73 2.10
CA GLY A 165 -10.96 12.12 3.02
C GLY A 165 -12.39 12.57 2.72
N THR A 166 -12.57 13.86 2.52
CA THR A 166 -13.89 14.50 2.30
C THR A 166 -13.71 15.82 1.60
N SER A 167 -14.52 16.09 0.59
CA SER A 167 -14.54 17.38 -0.12
C SER A 167 -15.41 18.38 0.65
N ASP A 168 -14.80 19.16 1.54
CA ASP A 168 -15.46 20.22 2.30
C ASP A 168 -14.59 21.49 2.40
N THR A 169 -15.23 22.61 2.73
CA THR A 169 -14.57 23.92 2.82
C THR A 169 -13.45 23.93 3.88
N THR A 170 -13.59 23.17 4.97
CA THR A 170 -12.60 23.15 6.05
C THR A 170 -11.34 22.43 5.63
N SER A 171 -11.43 21.43 4.74
CA SER A 171 -10.29 20.76 4.12
C SER A 171 -9.42 21.74 3.35
N GLY A 172 -10.03 22.58 2.50
CA GLY A 172 -9.30 23.60 1.73
C GLY A 172 -8.63 24.68 2.60
N ILE A 173 -9.28 25.07 3.70
CA ILE A 173 -8.77 26.13 4.58
C ILE A 173 -7.67 25.62 5.53
N SER A 174 -7.79 24.40 6.06
CA SER A 174 -6.95 23.88 7.14
C SER A 174 -6.15 22.65 6.73
N HIS A 175 -6.82 21.53 6.47
CA HIS A 175 -6.15 20.22 6.34
C HIS A 175 -5.20 20.16 5.16
N ASN A 176 -5.62 20.61 3.98
CA ASN A 176 -4.79 20.56 2.76
C ASN A 176 -3.53 21.40 2.90
N LYS A 177 -3.63 22.56 3.55
CA LYS A 177 -2.47 23.43 3.83
C LYS A 177 -1.50 22.77 4.79
N ALA A 178 -2.01 22.15 5.88
CA ALA A 178 -1.19 21.45 6.85
C ALA A 178 -0.49 20.23 6.21
N THR A 179 -1.24 19.45 5.42
CA THR A 179 -0.72 18.31 4.67
C THR A 179 0.35 18.71 3.66
N GLY A 180 0.11 19.80 2.91
CA GLY A 180 1.09 20.37 1.97
C GLY A 180 2.39 20.77 2.69
N TRP A 181 2.27 21.45 3.83
CA TRP A 181 3.45 21.84 4.61
C TRP A 181 4.26 20.61 5.10
N VAL A 182 3.58 19.57 5.61
CA VAL A 182 4.23 18.31 6.03
C VAL A 182 4.92 17.65 4.84
N THR A 183 4.25 17.60 3.69
CA THR A 183 4.79 17.04 2.45
C THR A 183 6.08 17.76 2.05
N ASP A 184 6.09 19.09 2.08
CA ASP A 184 7.27 19.89 1.78
C ASP A 184 8.45 19.57 2.74
N GLN A 185 8.17 19.36 4.04
CA GLN A 185 9.22 18.96 4.98
C GLN A 185 9.78 17.57 4.67
N VAL A 186 8.92 16.60 4.34
CA VAL A 186 9.34 15.24 3.95
C VAL A 186 10.24 15.30 2.70
N ILE A 187 9.82 16.05 1.68
CA ILE A 187 10.59 16.21 0.43
C ILE A 187 11.94 16.91 0.70
N LYS A 188 11.97 17.98 1.51
CA LYS A 188 13.22 18.68 1.88
C LYS A 188 14.22 17.77 2.60
N LEU A 189 13.74 16.74 3.29
CA LEU A 189 14.57 15.72 3.97
C LEU A 189 14.91 14.52 3.07
N GLY A 190 14.61 14.62 1.77
CA GLY A 190 14.90 13.58 0.77
C GLY A 190 13.87 12.46 0.70
N GLY A 191 12.77 12.55 1.47
CA GLY A 191 11.66 11.61 1.37
C GLY A 191 10.84 11.78 0.10
N ARG A 192 9.82 10.97 -0.05
CA ARG A 192 8.93 10.96 -1.23
C ARG A 192 7.49 11.14 -0.79
N ALA A 193 6.67 11.71 -1.67
CA ALA A 193 5.23 11.77 -1.50
C ALA A 193 4.51 11.25 -2.74
N LEU A 194 3.39 10.59 -2.53
CA LEU A 194 2.49 10.09 -3.57
C LEU A 194 1.14 10.75 -3.38
N LEU A 195 0.69 11.50 -4.36
CA LEU A 195 -0.65 12.05 -4.43
C LEU A 195 -1.54 11.04 -5.16
N ALA A 196 -2.56 10.53 -4.48
CA ALA A 196 -3.59 9.69 -5.06
C ALA A 196 -4.70 10.53 -5.69
N GLU A 197 -5.60 9.87 -6.43
CA GLU A 197 -6.83 10.44 -6.99
C GLU A 197 -6.58 11.51 -8.07
N THR A 198 -6.41 11.06 -9.32
CA THR A 198 -6.18 11.94 -10.47
C THR A 198 -7.30 12.98 -10.63
N THR A 199 -8.53 12.65 -10.25
CA THR A 199 -9.70 13.55 -10.28
C THR A 199 -9.54 14.79 -9.39
N GLU A 200 -8.74 14.68 -8.33
CA GLU A 200 -8.44 15.79 -7.41
C GLU A 200 -7.49 16.85 -8.01
N MET A 201 -6.90 16.56 -9.18
CA MET A 201 -6.01 17.48 -9.90
C MET A 201 -6.79 18.42 -10.84
N MET A 202 -8.05 18.11 -11.15
CA MET A 202 -8.85 18.90 -12.07
C MET A 202 -9.05 20.33 -11.55
N GLY A 203 -8.76 21.33 -12.40
CA GLY A 203 -8.76 22.75 -12.05
C GLY A 203 -7.50 23.25 -11.35
N GLY A 204 -6.49 22.38 -11.11
CA GLY A 204 -5.19 22.73 -10.54
C GLY A 204 -4.01 22.19 -11.35
N GLU A 205 -4.27 21.64 -12.53
CA GLU A 205 -3.29 21.00 -13.40
C GLU A 205 -2.18 21.92 -13.87
N ASP A 206 -2.48 23.18 -14.13
CA ASP A 206 -1.52 24.21 -14.51
C ASP A 206 -0.49 24.45 -13.39
N VAL A 207 -0.99 24.64 -12.15
CA VAL A 207 -0.13 24.84 -10.96
C VAL A 207 0.76 23.64 -10.69
N LEU A 208 0.23 22.41 -10.89
CA LEU A 208 1.02 21.18 -10.71
C LEU A 208 2.03 20.99 -11.85
N ALA A 209 1.64 21.32 -13.09
CA ALA A 209 2.52 21.21 -14.24
C ALA A 209 3.70 22.19 -14.15
N ASP A 210 3.48 23.41 -13.67
CA ASP A 210 4.50 24.43 -13.47
C ASP A 210 5.52 24.07 -12.38
N LYS A 211 5.10 23.27 -11.38
CA LYS A 211 5.99 22.75 -10.33
C LYS A 211 6.86 21.55 -10.79
N CYS A 212 6.61 21.01 -11.96
CA CYS A 212 7.35 19.86 -12.45
C CYS A 212 8.81 20.22 -12.77
N VAL A 213 9.73 19.35 -12.36
CA VAL A 213 11.16 19.49 -12.65
C VAL A 213 11.51 19.41 -14.14
N ARG A 214 10.62 18.92 -14.97
CA ARG A 214 10.77 18.82 -16.42
C ARG A 214 9.44 19.09 -17.13
N PRO A 215 9.41 19.87 -18.22
CA PRO A 215 8.17 20.17 -18.96
C PRO A 215 7.42 18.92 -19.44
N ALA A 216 8.14 17.85 -19.78
CA ALA A 216 7.52 16.58 -20.18
C ALA A 216 6.62 15.96 -19.09
N LEU A 217 6.96 16.17 -17.81
CA LEU A 217 6.11 15.70 -16.69
C LEU A 217 4.85 16.56 -16.57
N GLY A 218 4.94 17.88 -16.76
CA GLY A 218 3.77 18.76 -16.80
C GLY A 218 2.78 18.35 -17.90
N LYS A 219 3.28 18.02 -19.12
CA LYS A 219 2.44 17.49 -20.20
C LYS A 219 1.74 16.18 -19.83
N ARG A 220 2.36 15.33 -19.02
CA ARG A 220 1.73 14.09 -18.53
C ARG A 220 0.61 14.38 -17.53
N ILE A 221 0.75 15.39 -16.67
CA ILE A 221 -0.33 15.82 -15.76
C ILE A 221 -1.55 16.25 -16.58
N TRP A 222 -1.36 17.13 -17.57
CA TRP A 222 -2.44 17.54 -18.48
C TRP A 222 -3.09 16.36 -19.19
N ALA A 223 -2.31 15.41 -19.68
CA ALA A 223 -2.85 14.22 -20.35
C ALA A 223 -3.66 13.33 -19.39
N MET A 224 -3.28 13.23 -18.10
CA MET A 224 -4.06 12.50 -17.11
C MET A 224 -5.39 13.19 -16.81
N VAL A 225 -5.39 14.51 -16.62
CA VAL A 225 -6.61 15.29 -16.37
C VAL A 225 -7.56 15.22 -17.57
N ASN A 226 -7.09 15.52 -18.77
CA ASN A 226 -7.89 15.45 -20.00
C ASN A 226 -8.53 14.07 -20.21
N LYS A 227 -7.82 12.99 -19.82
CA LYS A 227 -8.37 11.64 -19.89
C LYS A 227 -9.51 11.40 -18.89
N MET A 228 -9.51 12.11 -17.76
CA MET A 228 -10.58 12.01 -16.76
C MET A 228 -11.80 12.85 -17.11
N GLU A 229 -11.62 13.92 -17.89
CA GLU A 229 -12.69 14.80 -18.35
C GLU A 229 -13.43 14.25 -19.59
N ALA A 230 -12.79 13.35 -20.39
CA ALA A 230 -13.35 12.74 -21.58
C ALA A 230 -14.29 11.57 -21.27
#